data_704d41afb29c40e84e2a829eb7e6111d
#
_entry.id   704d41afb29c40e84e2a829eb7e6111d
#
_cell.length_a   1.000
_cell.length_b   1.000
_cell.length_c   1.000
_cell.angle_alpha   90.00
_cell.angle_beta   90.00
_cell.angle_gamma   90.00
#
_symmetry.space_group_name_H-M   'P 1'
#
loop_
_entity.id
_entity.type
_entity.pdbx_description
1 polymer ?
#
loop_
_entity_poly.entity_id
_entity_poly.type
_entity_poly.pdbx_seq_one_letter_code
_entity_poly.pdbx_strand_id
1 'polypeptide(L)'
;AVALAEWEGFIFINLSDEPEDFDSVFAPIKDRFSPWNISDLVVQETKKYQVKGNWKLVIQNYCECYHCPILHPELAAIHNYMGGRNDLHEGPFLGGYMDFNDDKDSITASGELCCPPLNGVKDENLNRVYYYAIAPNMLLSLHPEYVMYHTVWPDGVDKCKVTCSWLFAKDVIASGKYNTKDAVDFWDMTNKQDWYISELSQLGIQSKKYSPAPYSGQESLLAAFDQYYLDKINKK
;
A
#
# COMPACT_ATOMS: atom_id res chain seq x y z
N ALA A 1 7.64 -16.25 24.84
CA ALA A 1 8.24 -16.34 23.51
C ALA A 1 7.41 -15.46 22.55
N VAL A 2 8.02 -14.92 21.51
CA VAL A 2 7.33 -14.16 20.47
C VAL A 2 7.21 -15.09 19.25
N ALA A 3 6.00 -15.19 18.69
CA ALA A 3 5.82 -15.91 17.43
C ALA A 3 6.40 -15.05 16.29
N LEU A 4 7.18 -15.67 15.42
CA LEU A 4 7.86 -15.03 14.30
C LEU A 4 7.61 -15.88 13.06
N ALA A 5 7.32 -15.22 11.94
CA ALA A 5 7.23 -15.82 10.63
C ALA A 5 7.89 -14.93 9.56
N GLU A 6 8.32 -15.55 8.48
CA GLU A 6 8.87 -14.87 7.31
C GLU A 6 7.98 -15.14 6.11
N TRP A 7 7.73 -14.08 5.31
CA TRP A 7 7.03 -14.17 4.05
C TRP A 7 7.61 -13.15 3.07
N GLU A 8 8.04 -13.60 1.90
CA GLU A 8 8.62 -12.75 0.84
C GLU A 8 9.75 -11.81 1.32
N GLY A 9 10.56 -12.27 2.30
CA GLY A 9 11.64 -11.49 2.90
C GLY A 9 11.19 -10.50 3.97
N PHE A 10 9.90 -10.43 4.28
CA PHE A 10 9.36 -9.64 5.40
C PHE A 10 9.24 -10.51 6.66
N ILE A 11 9.58 -9.91 7.81
CA ILE A 11 9.45 -10.56 9.11
C ILE A 11 8.19 -10.06 9.81
N PHE A 12 7.31 -10.99 10.15
CA PHE A 12 6.10 -10.76 10.92
C PHE A 12 6.27 -11.28 12.34
N ILE A 13 5.76 -10.52 13.32
CA ILE A 13 5.77 -10.91 14.73
C ILE A 13 4.36 -10.86 15.29
N ASN A 14 4.05 -11.80 16.20
CA ASN A 14 2.80 -11.81 16.95
C ASN A 14 3.12 -11.90 18.44
N LEU A 15 2.62 -10.93 19.21
CA LEU A 15 2.85 -10.79 20.66
C LEU A 15 1.72 -11.40 21.50
N SER A 16 0.71 -12.02 20.87
CA SER A 16 -0.37 -12.70 21.56
C SER A 16 0.15 -13.89 22.35
N ASP A 17 -0.48 -14.21 23.48
CA ASP A 17 -0.19 -15.44 24.25
C ASP A 17 -0.58 -16.69 23.46
N GLU A 18 -1.63 -16.59 22.63
CA GLU A 18 -2.10 -17.62 21.71
C GLU A 18 -2.12 -17.08 20.28
N PRO A 19 -0.95 -17.05 19.58
CA PRO A 19 -0.86 -16.53 18.23
C PRO A 19 -1.61 -17.44 17.25
N GLU A 20 -2.36 -16.81 16.34
CA GLU A 20 -2.98 -17.52 15.21
C GLU A 20 -1.87 -18.15 14.34
N ASP A 21 -2.14 -19.29 13.75
CA ASP A 21 -1.20 -19.96 12.85
C ASP A 21 -0.95 -19.10 11.59
N PHE A 22 0.32 -18.77 11.36
CA PHE A 22 0.71 -17.85 10.30
C PHE A 22 0.32 -18.38 8.91
N ASP A 23 0.58 -19.65 8.63
CA ASP A 23 0.29 -20.25 7.32
C ASP A 23 -1.22 -20.24 7.02
N SER A 24 -2.03 -20.47 8.03
CA SER A 24 -3.50 -20.40 7.92
C SER A 24 -3.99 -18.99 7.67
N VAL A 25 -3.46 -17.99 8.40
CA VAL A 25 -3.84 -16.58 8.21
C VAL A 25 -3.38 -16.06 6.85
N PHE A 26 -2.16 -16.39 6.42
CA PHE A 26 -1.56 -15.91 5.17
C PHE A 26 -1.94 -16.73 3.93
N ALA A 27 -2.68 -17.84 4.08
CA ALA A 27 -3.11 -18.67 2.95
C ALA A 27 -3.71 -17.89 1.77
N PRO A 28 -4.53 -16.82 1.97
CA PRO A 28 -5.10 -16.05 0.84
C PRO A 28 -4.07 -15.32 -0.03
N ILE A 29 -2.88 -15.01 0.52
CA ILE A 29 -1.86 -14.24 -0.19
C ILE A 29 -0.52 -14.97 -0.36
N LYS A 30 -0.37 -16.17 0.21
CA LYS A 30 0.92 -16.89 0.33
C LYS A 30 1.69 -16.98 -0.98
N ASP A 31 1.03 -17.37 -2.07
CA ASP A 31 1.65 -17.56 -3.39
C ASP A 31 1.18 -16.53 -4.43
N ARG A 32 0.31 -15.62 -4.01
CA ARG A 32 -0.37 -14.65 -4.88
C ARG A 32 0.59 -13.71 -5.59
N PHE A 33 1.67 -13.34 -4.91
CA PHE A 33 2.64 -12.36 -5.39
C PHE A 33 3.92 -13.01 -5.92
N SER A 34 3.93 -14.32 -6.09
CA SER A 34 5.08 -15.08 -6.64
C SER A 34 5.64 -14.54 -7.97
N PRO A 35 4.83 -13.95 -8.90
CA PRO A 35 5.40 -13.33 -10.11
C PRO A 35 6.40 -12.21 -9.84
N TRP A 36 6.27 -11.51 -8.71
CA TRP A 36 7.19 -10.41 -8.35
C TRP A 36 8.47 -10.88 -7.69
N ASN A 37 8.49 -12.11 -7.14
CA ASN A 37 9.63 -12.70 -6.43
C ASN A 37 10.29 -11.69 -5.46
N ILE A 38 9.48 -11.14 -4.56
CA ILE A 38 9.81 -9.95 -3.75
C ILE A 38 11.06 -10.19 -2.91
N SER A 39 11.26 -11.41 -2.40
CA SER A 39 12.43 -11.79 -1.60
C SER A 39 13.78 -11.65 -2.32
N ASP A 40 13.79 -11.64 -3.66
CA ASP A 40 15.01 -11.48 -4.47
C ASP A 40 15.32 -10.01 -4.78
N LEU A 41 14.37 -9.10 -4.52
CA LEU A 41 14.55 -7.68 -4.77
C LEU A 41 15.45 -7.03 -3.71
N VAL A 42 16.01 -5.86 -4.02
CA VAL A 42 16.80 -5.07 -3.08
C VAL A 42 16.18 -3.70 -2.88
N VAL A 43 16.24 -3.21 -1.65
CA VAL A 43 15.80 -1.86 -1.31
C VAL A 43 16.78 -0.86 -1.92
N GLN A 44 16.29 -0.06 -2.86
CA GLN A 44 17.04 1.02 -3.52
C GLN A 44 16.96 2.33 -2.75
N GLU A 45 15.77 2.65 -2.25
CA GLU A 45 15.52 3.91 -1.54
C GLU A 45 14.54 3.68 -0.39
N THR A 46 14.69 4.46 0.66
CA THR A 46 13.76 4.48 1.79
C THR A 46 13.52 5.91 2.24
N LYS A 47 12.25 6.31 2.30
CA LYS A 47 11.84 7.59 2.85
C LYS A 47 11.01 7.41 4.11
N LYS A 48 11.20 8.33 5.07
CA LYS A 48 10.51 8.32 6.37
C LYS A 48 9.70 9.59 6.53
N TYR A 49 8.47 9.44 6.99
CA TYR A 49 7.54 10.53 7.19
C TYR A 49 7.00 10.52 8.61
N GLN A 50 6.80 11.70 9.16
CA GLN A 50 6.03 11.94 10.38
C GLN A 50 4.68 12.50 9.95
N VAL A 51 3.59 11.79 10.22
CA VAL A 51 2.23 12.20 9.86
C VAL A 51 1.49 12.59 11.13
N LYS A 52 0.93 13.80 11.17
CA LYS A 52 0.09 14.30 12.27
C LYS A 52 -1.35 13.79 12.12
N GLY A 53 -1.49 12.49 12.00
CA GLY A 53 -2.75 11.78 11.84
C GLY A 53 -2.65 10.40 12.48
N ASN A 54 -3.79 9.90 12.97
CA ASN A 54 -3.87 8.55 13.47
C ASN A 54 -3.51 7.56 12.35
N TRP A 55 -2.78 6.51 12.68
CA TRP A 55 -2.32 5.49 11.73
C TRP A 55 -3.47 4.86 10.91
N LYS A 56 -4.68 4.77 11.48
CA LYS A 56 -5.84 4.24 10.77
C LYS A 56 -6.28 5.12 9.60
N LEU A 57 -6.12 6.44 9.72
CA LEU A 57 -6.42 7.36 8.62
C LEU A 57 -5.50 7.11 7.41
N VAL A 58 -4.23 6.79 7.67
CA VAL A 58 -3.26 6.43 6.61
C VAL A 58 -3.67 5.12 5.93
N ILE A 59 -4.07 4.10 6.70
CA ILE A 59 -4.55 2.83 6.12
C ILE A 59 -5.84 3.05 5.33
N GLN A 60 -6.80 3.80 5.87
CA GLN A 60 -8.06 4.10 5.19
C GLN A 60 -7.83 4.88 3.89
N ASN A 61 -6.98 5.91 3.91
CA ASN A 61 -6.63 6.67 2.70
C ASN A 61 -6.03 5.78 1.61
N TYR A 62 -5.17 4.82 1.96
CA TYR A 62 -4.60 3.88 1.00
C TYR A 62 -5.64 2.88 0.45
N CYS A 63 -6.69 2.58 1.18
CA CYS A 63 -7.70 1.59 0.81
C CYS A 63 -8.79 2.11 -0.16
N GLU A 64 -8.66 3.34 -0.67
CA GLU A 64 -9.60 3.91 -1.64
C GLU A 64 -8.88 4.86 -2.60
N CYS A 65 -9.52 5.21 -3.70
CA CYS A 65 -9.03 6.19 -4.65
C CYS A 65 -10.13 7.20 -5.03
N TYR A 66 -11.13 7.38 -4.16
CA TYR A 66 -12.20 8.35 -4.35
C TYR A 66 -11.67 9.80 -4.29
N HIS A 67 -10.59 10.02 -3.53
CA HIS A 67 -9.87 11.28 -3.46
C HIS A 67 -8.90 11.53 -4.63
N CYS A 68 -8.46 10.46 -5.33
CA CYS A 68 -7.38 10.53 -6.32
C CYS A 68 -7.57 11.60 -7.40
N PRO A 69 -8.73 11.76 -8.06
CA PRO A 69 -8.87 12.73 -9.15
C PRO A 69 -8.74 14.19 -8.71
N ILE A 70 -8.92 14.45 -7.41
CA ILE A 70 -8.84 15.82 -6.86
C ILE A 70 -7.47 16.06 -6.24
N LEU A 71 -6.95 15.07 -5.52
CA LEU A 71 -5.72 15.20 -4.73
C LEU A 71 -4.47 14.85 -5.55
N HIS A 72 -4.58 13.88 -6.46
CA HIS A 72 -3.48 13.32 -7.24
C HIS A 72 -3.79 13.38 -8.74
N PRO A 73 -3.92 14.55 -9.35
CA PRO A 73 -4.23 14.65 -10.78
C PRO A 73 -3.18 13.97 -11.66
N GLU A 74 -1.91 13.96 -11.25
CA GLU A 74 -0.83 13.27 -11.95
C GLU A 74 -1.00 11.75 -11.89
N LEU A 75 -1.38 11.20 -10.74
CA LEU A 75 -1.64 9.77 -10.58
C LEU A 75 -2.89 9.34 -11.35
N ALA A 76 -3.96 10.13 -11.27
CA ALA A 76 -5.20 9.87 -12.00
C ALA A 76 -5.03 9.94 -13.53
N ALA A 77 -3.99 10.63 -14.03
CA ALA A 77 -3.62 10.63 -15.44
C ALA A 77 -2.91 9.35 -15.89
N ILE A 78 -2.38 8.55 -14.95
CA ILE A 78 -1.61 7.33 -15.25
C ILE A 78 -2.49 6.08 -15.15
N HIS A 79 -3.35 5.97 -14.14
CA HIS A 79 -4.22 4.81 -13.98
C HIS A 79 -5.69 5.18 -13.90
N ASN A 80 -6.54 4.25 -14.29
CA ASN A 80 -7.99 4.41 -14.24
C ASN A 80 -8.51 4.15 -12.80
N TYR A 81 -8.58 5.21 -12.00
CA TYR A 81 -9.05 5.13 -10.61
C TYR A 81 -10.51 4.64 -10.47
N MET A 82 -11.35 4.76 -11.53
CA MET A 82 -12.71 4.22 -11.57
C MET A 82 -12.75 2.75 -11.99
N GLY A 83 -11.70 2.24 -12.60
CA GLY A 83 -11.58 0.86 -13.07
C GLY A 83 -11.01 -0.11 -12.03
N GLY A 84 -10.73 0.36 -10.80
CA GLY A 84 -10.18 -0.47 -9.73
C GLY A 84 -11.09 -1.64 -9.36
N ARG A 85 -10.49 -2.79 -9.10
CA ARG A 85 -11.18 -4.01 -8.65
C ARG A 85 -10.56 -4.53 -7.38
N ASN A 86 -11.37 -4.65 -6.32
CA ASN A 86 -10.97 -5.26 -5.07
C ASN A 86 -11.20 -6.77 -5.16
N ASP A 87 -10.16 -7.55 -5.03
CA ASP A 87 -10.19 -9.02 -5.06
C ASP A 87 -9.91 -9.64 -3.68
N LEU A 88 -9.44 -8.82 -2.72
CA LEU A 88 -9.39 -9.11 -1.29
C LEU A 88 -10.15 -7.99 -0.56
N HIS A 89 -11.29 -8.33 0.02
CA HIS A 89 -12.26 -7.34 0.55
C HIS A 89 -12.77 -7.66 1.95
N GLU A 90 -12.10 -8.58 2.66
CA GLU A 90 -12.41 -8.94 4.04
C GLU A 90 -11.18 -9.45 4.78
N GLY A 91 -11.23 -9.44 6.11
CA GLY A 91 -10.17 -9.96 6.95
C GLY A 91 -8.91 -9.07 6.98
N PRO A 92 -7.73 -9.67 7.18
CA PRO A 92 -6.47 -8.93 7.37
C PRO A 92 -5.85 -8.42 6.06
N PHE A 93 -6.37 -8.80 4.90
CA PHE A 93 -5.83 -8.45 3.59
C PHE A 93 -6.92 -7.75 2.78
N LEU A 94 -6.67 -6.49 2.45
CA LEU A 94 -7.64 -5.68 1.73
C LEU A 94 -6.97 -5.04 0.51
N GLY A 95 -7.58 -5.14 -0.66
CA GLY A 95 -7.02 -4.52 -1.84
C GLY A 95 -7.43 -5.17 -3.15
N GLY A 96 -6.67 -4.83 -4.18
CA GLY A 96 -6.91 -5.28 -5.54
C GLY A 96 -5.98 -4.59 -6.52
N TYR A 97 -6.49 -4.27 -7.71
CA TYR A 97 -5.68 -3.70 -8.77
C TYR A 97 -6.39 -2.56 -9.51
N MET A 98 -5.60 -1.76 -10.20
CA MET A 98 -6.04 -0.76 -11.14
C MET A 98 -5.27 -0.91 -12.44
N ASP A 99 -5.96 -0.91 -13.57
CA ASP A 99 -5.34 -0.94 -14.87
C ASP A 99 -4.75 0.45 -15.22
N PHE A 100 -3.65 0.49 -15.94
CA PHE A 100 -3.11 1.74 -16.48
C PHE A 100 -4.03 2.30 -17.57
N ASN A 101 -3.93 3.60 -17.81
CA ASN A 101 -4.53 4.23 -18.98
C ASN A 101 -3.79 3.78 -20.26
N ASP A 102 -4.45 3.85 -21.41
CA ASP A 102 -4.00 3.25 -22.69
C ASP A 102 -2.57 3.61 -23.16
N ASP A 103 -2.04 4.74 -22.72
CA ASP A 103 -0.72 5.25 -23.11
C ASP A 103 0.30 5.20 -21.96
N LYS A 104 0.02 4.41 -20.93
CA LYS A 104 0.84 4.31 -19.69
C LYS A 104 1.23 2.88 -19.37
N ASP A 105 2.45 2.71 -18.86
CA ASP A 105 3.04 1.40 -18.55
C ASP A 105 3.47 1.28 -17.08
N SER A 106 3.59 2.40 -16.36
CA SER A 106 4.06 2.41 -14.97
C SER A 106 3.64 3.68 -14.22
N ILE A 107 3.71 3.62 -12.89
CA ILE A 107 3.55 4.78 -11.99
C ILE A 107 4.89 5.47 -11.80
N THR A 108 5.19 6.35 -12.73
CA THR A 108 6.39 7.20 -12.79
C THR A 108 5.97 8.60 -13.27
N ALA A 109 6.83 9.59 -13.19
CA ALA A 109 6.51 10.92 -13.68
C ALA A 109 6.27 10.97 -15.21
N SER A 110 6.93 10.08 -15.95
CA SER A 110 6.72 9.92 -17.40
C SER A 110 5.48 9.08 -17.74
N GLY A 111 5.06 8.20 -16.83
CA GLY A 111 4.07 7.14 -17.08
C GLY A 111 4.64 5.96 -17.85
N GLU A 112 5.96 5.93 -18.10
CA GLU A 112 6.70 4.86 -18.78
C GLU A 112 7.49 4.02 -17.75
N LEU A 113 7.87 2.79 -18.13
CA LEU A 113 8.72 1.95 -17.30
C LEU A 113 10.08 2.62 -17.04
N CYS A 114 10.46 2.76 -15.77
CA CYS A 114 11.77 3.32 -15.39
C CYS A 114 12.92 2.31 -15.53
N CYS A 115 12.62 1.02 -15.67
CA CYS A 115 13.56 -0.06 -15.94
C CYS A 115 12.78 -1.27 -16.53
N PRO A 116 13.45 -2.35 -16.99
CA PRO A 116 12.75 -3.53 -17.47
C PRO A 116 11.81 -4.13 -16.42
N PRO A 117 10.66 -4.69 -16.84
CA PRO A 117 9.75 -5.41 -15.95
C PRO A 117 10.47 -6.55 -15.22
N LEU A 118 9.98 -6.90 -14.03
CA LEU A 118 10.45 -8.05 -13.28
C LEU A 118 10.21 -9.35 -14.05
N ASN A 119 11.17 -10.25 -14.06
CA ASN A 119 11.19 -11.43 -14.93
C ASN A 119 9.94 -12.33 -14.83
N GLY A 120 9.28 -12.36 -13.69
CA GLY A 120 8.08 -13.15 -13.45
C GLY A 120 6.78 -12.43 -13.82
N VAL A 121 6.81 -11.13 -13.98
CA VAL A 121 5.66 -10.30 -14.31
C VAL A 121 5.37 -10.35 -15.80
N LYS A 122 4.18 -10.80 -16.16
CA LYS A 122 3.78 -11.08 -17.57
C LYS A 122 2.30 -10.78 -17.77
N ASP A 123 1.90 -10.80 -19.03
CA ASP A 123 0.51 -10.71 -19.47
C ASP A 123 -0.19 -9.49 -18.87
N GLU A 124 -1.34 -9.69 -18.26
CA GLU A 124 -2.14 -8.63 -17.66
C GLU A 124 -1.41 -7.88 -16.54
N ASN A 125 -0.46 -8.51 -15.84
CA ASN A 125 0.32 -7.89 -14.78
C ASN A 125 1.26 -6.78 -15.29
N LEU A 126 1.53 -6.72 -16.58
CA LEU A 126 2.30 -5.64 -17.21
C LEU A 126 1.46 -4.34 -17.38
N ASN A 127 0.13 -4.46 -17.34
CA ASN A 127 -0.78 -3.35 -17.65
C ASN A 127 -1.54 -2.85 -16.42
N ARG A 128 -1.08 -3.19 -15.21
CA ARG A 128 -1.76 -2.81 -13.97
C ARG A 128 -0.83 -2.68 -12.78
N VAL A 129 -1.33 -2.00 -11.79
CA VAL A 129 -0.72 -1.91 -10.47
C VAL A 129 -1.64 -2.54 -9.43
N TYR A 130 -1.05 -3.22 -8.45
CA TYR A 130 -1.77 -3.84 -7.34
C TYR A 130 -1.49 -3.10 -6.05
N TYR A 131 -2.53 -2.94 -5.22
CA TYR A 131 -2.47 -2.27 -3.93
C TYR A 131 -3.11 -3.13 -2.86
N TYR A 132 -2.36 -3.49 -1.84
CA TYR A 132 -2.87 -4.30 -0.73
C TYR A 132 -2.47 -3.72 0.62
N ALA A 133 -3.47 -3.54 1.49
CA ALA A 133 -3.25 -3.35 2.92
C ALA A 133 -3.16 -4.71 3.60
N ILE A 134 -2.04 -4.97 4.25
CA ILE A 134 -1.75 -6.19 5.01
C ILE A 134 -1.71 -5.81 6.47
N ALA A 135 -2.76 -6.19 7.21
CA ALA A 135 -2.87 -5.82 8.61
C ALA A 135 -1.73 -6.44 9.45
N PRO A 136 -1.27 -5.74 10.51
CA PRO A 136 -1.87 -4.49 11.01
C PRO A 136 -1.33 -3.22 10.34
N ASN A 137 -0.16 -3.24 9.70
CA ASN A 137 0.58 -2.00 9.46
C ASN A 137 1.42 -1.98 8.19
N MET A 138 1.19 -2.88 7.24
CA MET A 138 1.91 -2.92 5.97
C MET A 138 0.97 -2.56 4.82
N LEU A 139 1.45 -1.70 3.91
CA LEU A 139 0.83 -1.39 2.63
C LEU A 139 1.79 -1.84 1.53
N LEU A 140 1.31 -2.63 0.59
CA LEU A 140 2.12 -3.24 -0.45
C LEU A 140 1.59 -2.84 -1.83
N SER A 141 2.45 -2.26 -2.66
CA SER A 141 2.14 -1.87 -4.03
C SER A 141 3.05 -2.62 -4.99
N LEU A 142 2.44 -3.33 -5.95
CA LEU A 142 3.15 -4.17 -6.90
C LEU A 142 3.02 -3.57 -8.30
N HIS A 143 4.13 -3.15 -8.85
CA HIS A 143 4.27 -2.55 -10.18
C HIS A 143 4.92 -3.55 -11.13
N PRO A 144 4.88 -3.34 -12.44
CA PRO A 144 5.53 -4.25 -13.39
C PRO A 144 7.03 -4.40 -13.15
N GLU A 145 7.73 -3.33 -12.78
CA GLU A 145 9.19 -3.27 -12.72
C GLU A 145 9.77 -3.04 -11.32
N TYR A 146 8.92 -2.74 -10.33
CA TYR A 146 9.35 -2.56 -8.94
C TYR A 146 8.24 -2.91 -7.95
N VAL A 147 8.64 -3.06 -6.69
CA VAL A 147 7.72 -3.20 -5.56
C VAL A 147 7.94 -2.04 -4.61
N MET A 148 6.85 -1.48 -4.11
CA MET A 148 6.88 -0.47 -3.06
C MET A 148 6.09 -0.96 -1.85
N TYR A 149 6.61 -0.72 -0.65
CA TYR A 149 5.85 -1.00 0.56
C TYR A 149 5.99 0.12 1.58
N HIS A 150 4.94 0.27 2.37
CA HIS A 150 4.95 1.14 3.55
C HIS A 150 4.82 0.30 4.81
N THR A 151 5.47 0.75 5.88
CA THR A 151 5.12 0.36 7.25
C THR A 151 4.59 1.57 8.00
N VAL A 152 3.44 1.40 8.64
CA VAL A 152 2.74 2.47 9.36
C VAL A 152 2.75 2.15 10.85
N TRP A 153 3.44 2.95 11.65
CA TRP A 153 3.60 2.74 13.08
C TRP A 153 2.91 3.85 13.88
N PRO A 154 2.01 3.51 14.81
CA PRO A 154 1.44 4.50 15.73
C PRO A 154 2.53 5.23 16.52
N ASP A 155 2.37 6.55 16.70
CA ASP A 155 3.21 7.39 17.56
C ASP A 155 2.32 8.26 18.47
N GLY A 156 1.37 7.62 19.12
CA GLY A 156 0.30 8.24 19.89
C GLY A 156 -1.06 8.12 19.21
N VAL A 157 -2.05 8.84 19.72
CA VAL A 157 -3.44 8.77 19.22
C VAL A 157 -3.68 9.60 17.97
N ASP A 158 -2.83 10.60 17.70
CA ASP A 158 -2.97 11.59 16.65
C ASP A 158 -1.75 11.72 15.75
N LYS A 159 -0.82 10.77 15.82
CA LYS A 159 0.41 10.75 15.02
C LYS A 159 0.79 9.34 14.65
N CYS A 160 1.47 9.20 13.51
CA CYS A 160 2.13 7.97 13.10
C CYS A 160 3.43 8.25 12.36
N LYS A 161 4.27 7.21 12.29
CA LYS A 161 5.50 7.17 11.49
C LYS A 161 5.25 6.26 10.30
N VAL A 162 5.50 6.77 9.11
CA VAL A 162 5.41 5.99 7.87
C VAL A 162 6.82 5.83 7.29
N THR A 163 7.20 4.61 7.00
CA THR A 163 8.42 4.31 6.23
C THR A 163 7.99 3.73 4.90
N CYS A 164 8.41 4.33 3.81
CA CYS A 164 8.19 3.86 2.45
C CYS A 164 9.50 3.40 1.84
N SER A 165 9.53 2.20 1.26
CA SER A 165 10.70 1.62 0.62
C SER A 165 10.36 1.13 -0.79
N TRP A 166 11.29 1.37 -1.72
CA TRP A 166 11.20 0.92 -3.11
C TRP A 166 12.23 -0.17 -3.35
N LEU A 167 11.77 -1.30 -3.90
CA LEU A 167 12.56 -2.48 -4.19
C LEU A 167 12.63 -2.69 -5.70
N PHE A 168 13.83 -2.93 -6.18
CA PHE A 168 14.12 -3.22 -7.58
C PHE A 168 14.95 -4.49 -7.74
N ALA A 169 14.98 -5.03 -8.95
CA ALA A 169 15.86 -6.16 -9.26
C ALA A 169 17.34 -5.78 -9.04
N LYS A 170 18.12 -6.70 -8.52
CA LYS A 170 19.55 -6.50 -8.16
C LYS A 170 20.40 -6.05 -9.35
N ASP A 171 20.15 -6.61 -10.52
CA ASP A 171 20.86 -6.29 -11.76
C ASP A 171 20.51 -4.91 -12.30
N VAL A 172 19.26 -4.47 -12.14
CA VAL A 172 18.82 -3.09 -12.45
C VAL A 172 19.66 -2.09 -11.65
N ILE A 173 19.74 -2.30 -10.33
CA ILE A 173 20.52 -1.41 -9.44
C ILE A 173 22.02 -1.48 -9.77
N ALA A 174 22.57 -2.69 -9.88
CA ALA A 174 24.00 -2.88 -10.16
C ALA A 174 24.45 -2.27 -11.50
N SER A 175 23.56 -2.21 -12.48
CA SER A 175 23.87 -1.65 -13.80
C SER A 175 24.10 -0.14 -13.80
N GLY A 176 23.42 0.58 -12.91
CA GLY A 176 23.43 2.06 -12.85
C GLY A 176 22.89 2.75 -14.10
N LYS A 177 22.19 2.01 -15.00
CA LYS A 177 21.74 2.51 -16.31
C LYS A 177 20.33 3.09 -16.28
N TYR A 178 19.53 2.73 -15.31
CA TYR A 178 18.11 3.01 -15.24
C TYR A 178 17.78 4.14 -14.28
N ASN A 179 16.78 4.95 -14.60
CA ASN A 179 16.35 6.07 -13.76
C ASN A 179 15.26 5.63 -12.76
N THR A 180 15.61 4.73 -11.83
CA THR A 180 14.69 4.28 -10.76
C THR A 180 14.19 5.43 -9.89
N LYS A 181 14.87 6.57 -9.89
CA LYS A 181 14.48 7.77 -9.16
C LYS A 181 13.18 8.38 -9.68
N ASP A 182 12.80 8.14 -10.93
CA ASP A 182 11.54 8.60 -11.50
C ASP A 182 10.32 8.05 -10.74
N ALA A 183 10.32 6.74 -10.44
CA ALA A 183 9.30 6.12 -9.60
C ALA A 183 9.33 6.64 -8.16
N VAL A 184 10.53 6.79 -7.58
CA VAL A 184 10.70 7.25 -6.19
C VAL A 184 10.18 8.68 -6.01
N ASP A 185 10.55 9.60 -6.92
CA ASP A 185 10.16 11.00 -6.80
C ASP A 185 8.66 11.20 -7.04
N PHE A 186 8.08 10.45 -7.98
CA PHE A 186 6.64 10.46 -8.21
C PHE A 186 5.85 10.03 -6.97
N TRP A 187 6.22 8.90 -6.38
CA TRP A 187 5.55 8.42 -5.19
C TRP A 187 5.83 9.26 -3.94
N ASP A 188 7.03 9.88 -3.83
CA ASP A 188 7.29 10.82 -2.73
C ASP A 188 6.37 12.04 -2.79
N MET A 189 6.08 12.54 -4.00
CA MET A 189 5.10 13.59 -4.21
C MET A 189 3.69 13.13 -3.80
N THR A 190 3.23 12.00 -4.32
CA THR A 190 1.91 11.42 -4.03
C THR A 190 1.75 11.13 -2.53
N ASN A 191 2.72 10.48 -1.92
CA ASN A 191 2.74 10.21 -0.48
C ASN A 191 2.57 11.48 0.36
N LYS A 192 3.24 12.58 -0.01
CA LYS A 192 3.11 13.86 0.72
C LYS A 192 1.72 14.47 0.59
N GLN A 193 1.07 14.30 -0.55
CA GLN A 193 -0.32 14.71 -0.74
C GLN A 193 -1.25 13.88 0.17
N ASP A 194 -1.05 12.56 0.25
CA ASP A 194 -1.80 11.66 1.14
C ASP A 194 -1.61 12.00 2.62
N TRP A 195 -0.36 12.28 3.03
CA TRP A 195 -0.11 12.66 4.42
C TRP A 195 -0.79 13.98 4.77
N TYR A 196 -0.78 14.94 3.87
CA TYR A 196 -1.45 16.22 4.05
C TYR A 196 -2.97 16.05 4.26
N ILE A 197 -3.67 15.27 3.42
CA ILE A 197 -5.12 15.05 3.60
C ILE A 197 -5.42 14.21 4.85
N SER A 198 -4.58 13.25 5.20
CA SER A 198 -4.70 12.48 6.44
C SER A 198 -4.57 13.38 7.67
N GLU A 199 -3.66 14.37 7.65
CA GLU A 199 -3.52 15.37 8.72
C GLU A 199 -4.75 16.27 8.81
N LEU A 200 -5.33 16.71 7.70
CA LEU A 200 -6.57 17.48 7.67
C LEU A 200 -7.75 16.65 8.21
N SER A 201 -7.84 15.38 7.85
CA SER A 201 -8.85 14.47 8.35
C SER A 201 -8.74 14.30 9.87
N GLN A 202 -7.53 14.21 10.41
CA GLN A 202 -7.29 14.19 11.86
C GLN A 202 -7.83 15.44 12.55
N LEU A 203 -7.61 16.62 11.99
CA LEU A 203 -8.17 17.87 12.53
C LEU A 203 -9.70 17.86 12.44
N GLY A 204 -10.26 17.34 11.34
CA GLY A 204 -11.70 17.23 11.14
C GLY A 204 -12.38 16.36 12.22
N ILE A 205 -11.85 15.16 12.48
CA ILE A 205 -12.43 14.25 13.49
C ILE A 205 -12.27 14.74 14.93
N GLN A 206 -11.33 15.62 15.20
CA GLN A 206 -11.17 16.27 16.51
C GLN A 206 -12.17 17.42 16.74
N SER A 207 -12.89 17.84 15.70
CA SER A 207 -13.87 18.91 15.80
C SER A 207 -15.06 18.51 16.67
N LYS A 208 -15.54 19.42 17.52
CA LYS A 208 -16.78 19.25 18.30
C LYS A 208 -18.03 19.06 17.45
N LYS A 209 -17.96 19.38 16.16
CA LYS A 209 -19.06 19.23 15.18
C LYS A 209 -18.91 17.99 14.31
N TYR A 210 -17.87 17.18 14.52
CA TYR A 210 -17.69 15.94 13.79
C TYR A 210 -18.85 14.98 14.05
N SER A 211 -19.36 14.40 13.00
CA SER A 211 -20.24 13.24 13.04
C SER A 211 -19.82 12.28 11.91
N PRO A 212 -19.83 10.95 12.15
CA PRO A 212 -19.55 9.98 11.10
C PRO A 212 -20.52 10.15 9.93
N ALA A 213 -20.00 10.03 8.71
CA ALA A 213 -20.79 9.96 7.50
C ALA A 213 -20.80 8.51 6.97
N PRO A 214 -21.81 8.14 6.13
CA PRO A 214 -21.79 6.83 5.48
C PRO A 214 -20.67 6.79 4.44
N TYR A 215 -20.07 5.60 4.26
CA TYR A 215 -19.14 5.35 3.17
C TYR A 215 -19.86 5.31 1.83
N SER A 216 -19.20 5.77 0.78
CA SER A 216 -19.63 5.59 -0.61
C SER A 216 -19.39 4.15 -1.09
N GLY A 217 -19.94 3.79 -2.24
CA GLY A 217 -19.66 2.49 -2.86
C GLY A 217 -18.18 2.28 -3.25
N GLN A 218 -17.41 3.35 -3.39
CA GLN A 218 -15.98 3.30 -3.70
C GLN A 218 -15.09 3.14 -2.45
N GLU A 219 -15.69 3.27 -1.26
CA GLU A 219 -15.00 3.18 0.04
C GLU A 219 -15.29 1.85 0.77
N SER A 220 -15.64 0.80 0.02
CA SER A 220 -16.00 -0.51 0.60
C SER A 220 -14.87 -1.13 1.43
N LEU A 221 -13.60 -0.92 1.06
CA LEU A 221 -12.47 -1.42 1.82
C LEU A 221 -12.26 -0.67 3.15
N LEU A 222 -12.70 0.59 3.26
CA LEU A 222 -12.69 1.31 4.53
C LEU A 222 -13.63 0.65 5.53
N ALA A 223 -14.84 0.31 5.10
CA ALA A 223 -15.81 -0.42 5.92
C ALA A 223 -15.27 -1.79 6.33
N ALA A 224 -14.60 -2.51 5.41
CA ALA A 224 -13.98 -3.79 5.71
C ALA A 224 -12.82 -3.67 6.71
N PHE A 225 -11.99 -2.62 6.58
CA PHE A 225 -10.92 -2.33 7.54
C PHE A 225 -11.47 -2.02 8.94
N ASP A 226 -12.50 -1.18 9.03
CA ASP A 226 -13.13 -0.84 10.30
C ASP A 226 -13.75 -2.08 10.96
N GLN A 227 -14.42 -2.93 10.20
CA GLN A 227 -14.98 -4.18 10.70
C GLN A 227 -13.89 -5.10 11.24
N TYR A 228 -12.82 -5.33 10.46
CA TYR A 228 -11.69 -6.14 10.89
C TYR A 228 -11.03 -5.60 12.16
N TYR A 229 -10.81 -4.28 12.24
CA TYR A 229 -10.23 -3.63 13.40
C TYR A 229 -11.12 -3.81 14.65
N LEU A 230 -12.43 -3.57 14.53
CA LEU A 230 -13.39 -3.71 15.61
C LEU A 230 -13.48 -5.17 16.11
N ASP A 231 -13.45 -6.14 15.18
CA ASP A 231 -13.44 -7.55 15.52
C ASP A 231 -12.20 -7.94 16.34
N LYS A 232 -11.03 -7.38 15.98
CA LYS A 232 -9.79 -7.66 16.71
C LYS A 232 -9.75 -7.03 18.11
N ILE A 233 -10.23 -5.80 18.29
CA ILE A 233 -10.22 -5.15 19.61
C ILE A 233 -11.33 -5.64 20.54
N ASN A 234 -12.42 -6.19 19.99
CA ASN A 234 -13.56 -6.71 20.76
C ASN A 234 -13.43 -8.22 21.09
N LYS A 235 -12.49 -8.93 20.48
CA LYS A 235 -12.15 -10.31 20.91
C LYS A 235 -11.49 -10.22 22.30
N LYS A 236 -12.24 -10.64 23.32
CA LYS A 236 -11.74 -10.83 24.69
C LYS A 236 -11.13 -12.21 24.81
#